data_ffcfdba55be1c56061dacdebd4031781
#
_entry.id   ffcfdba55be1c56061dacdebd4031781
#
_cell.length_a   1.000
_cell.length_b   1.000
_cell.length_c   1.000
_cell.angle_alpha   90.00
_cell.angle_beta   90.00
_cell.angle_gamma   90.00
#
_symmetry.space_group_name_H-M   'P 1'
#
loop_
_entity.id
_entity.type
_entity.pdbx_description
1 polymer ?
#
loop_
_entity_poly.entity_id
_entity_poly.type
_entity_poly.pdbx_seq_one_letter_code
_entity_poly.pdbx_strand_id
1 'polypeptide(L)'
;QSLHITGNVVELGSNSIINAIELNYVNADFWDVKLELNTYKIDILQYKYILKETGLDDVVEYGDDRCIDLNKYNQRALTTIDTWQTEADYRNNFYTKAFEQVLLKNYTQPTNGKKEKSFTYEFRVKMPILQPNQVLCIAGSVKELGNWQNKKALLLTQIGNWHSTKINLTKYNETITYKYGIYNIKTKQLVQYETGDNRILVGEPSKKSVIIIHDCYANMATTNFKGAGVAIPVFSLRSKNSFGVGEFADLKLLVDWTKKTGLK
;
A
#
# COMPACT_ATOMS: atom_id res chain seq x y z
N GLN A 1 23.80 11.86 3.17
CA GLN A 1 22.67 11.12 2.57
C GLN A 1 21.93 12.03 1.59
N SER A 2 21.53 11.49 0.44
CA SER A 2 20.65 12.15 -0.53
C SER A 2 19.57 11.20 -0.99
N LEU A 3 18.37 11.74 -1.24
CA LEU A 3 17.25 10.97 -1.77
C LEU A 3 17.11 11.26 -3.26
N HIS A 4 16.91 10.23 -4.06
CA HIS A 4 16.75 10.31 -5.48
C HIS A 4 15.47 9.63 -5.93
N ILE A 5 14.96 10.00 -7.11
CA ILE A 5 13.80 9.40 -7.75
C ILE A 5 14.16 8.96 -9.17
N THR A 6 13.69 7.78 -9.57
CA THR A 6 13.77 7.31 -10.94
C THR A 6 12.41 6.81 -11.40
N GLY A 7 12.17 6.82 -12.71
CA GLY A 7 10.88 6.37 -13.26
C GLY A 7 10.93 6.16 -14.77
N ASN A 8 9.81 5.73 -15.33
CA ASN A 8 9.68 5.29 -16.73
C ASN A 8 9.72 6.42 -17.78
N VAL A 9 9.91 7.66 -17.36
CA VAL A 9 9.98 8.83 -18.25
C VAL A 9 11.38 9.41 -18.28
N VAL A 10 11.71 10.14 -19.35
CA VAL A 10 13.06 10.74 -19.53
C VAL A 10 13.37 11.71 -18.40
N GLU A 11 12.38 12.49 -17.97
CA GLU A 11 12.47 13.45 -16.88
C GLU A 11 12.77 12.80 -15.51
N LEU A 12 12.61 11.48 -15.40
CA LEU A 12 12.95 10.66 -14.23
C LEU A 12 14.07 9.65 -14.52
N GLY A 13 14.91 9.91 -15.53
CA GLY A 13 16.06 9.09 -15.84
C GLY A 13 15.75 7.73 -16.47
N SER A 14 14.54 7.50 -16.99
CA SER A 14 14.16 6.30 -17.77
C SER A 14 14.46 4.98 -17.02
N ASN A 15 14.10 4.89 -15.75
CA ASN A 15 14.34 3.75 -14.84
C ASN A 15 15.83 3.46 -14.55
N SER A 16 16.72 4.39 -14.85
CA SER A 16 18.15 4.23 -14.57
C SER A 16 18.51 4.77 -13.20
N ILE A 17 19.10 3.95 -12.33
CA ILE A 17 19.61 4.37 -11.01
C ILE A 17 20.72 5.44 -11.16
N ILE A 18 21.54 5.34 -12.22
CA ILE A 18 22.62 6.29 -12.49
C ILE A 18 22.06 7.67 -12.86
N ASN A 19 20.95 7.70 -13.60
CA ASN A 19 20.30 8.93 -14.07
C ASN A 19 19.14 9.36 -13.15
N ALA A 20 19.04 8.79 -11.96
CA ALA A 20 18.02 9.17 -10.98
C ALA A 20 18.18 10.63 -10.56
N ILE A 21 17.09 11.35 -10.46
CA ILE A 21 17.05 12.77 -10.11
C ILE A 21 17.15 12.95 -8.60
N GLU A 22 18.07 13.79 -8.16
CA GLU A 22 18.21 14.13 -6.74
C GLU A 22 17.05 15.03 -6.29
N LEU A 23 16.49 14.74 -5.10
CA LEU A 23 15.48 15.55 -4.45
C LEU A 23 16.15 16.64 -3.60
N ASN A 24 15.46 17.77 -3.45
CA ASN A 24 15.89 18.84 -2.54
C ASN A 24 15.52 18.46 -1.10
N TYR A 25 16.48 18.61 -0.19
CA TYR A 25 16.20 18.50 1.25
C TYR A 25 15.36 19.70 1.72
N VAL A 26 14.20 19.43 2.28
CA VAL A 26 13.30 20.48 2.85
C VAL A 26 13.49 20.57 4.36
N ASN A 27 13.37 19.42 5.07
CA ASN A 27 13.56 19.32 6.51
C ASN A 27 13.76 17.83 6.91
N ALA A 28 13.77 17.54 8.20
CA ALA A 28 13.98 16.17 8.71
C ALA A 28 12.96 15.13 8.20
N ASP A 29 11.76 15.57 7.80
CA ASP A 29 10.66 14.70 7.41
C ASP A 29 10.41 14.70 5.89
N PHE A 30 10.90 15.72 5.15
CA PHE A 30 10.53 15.92 3.75
C PHE A 30 11.70 16.26 2.85
N TRP A 31 11.63 15.64 1.67
CA TRP A 31 12.43 15.95 0.48
C TRP A 31 11.47 16.23 -0.66
N ASP A 32 11.78 17.12 -1.58
CA ASP A 32 10.91 17.44 -2.70
C ASP A 32 11.66 17.49 -4.05
N VAL A 33 10.88 17.33 -5.13
CA VAL A 33 11.30 17.64 -6.48
C VAL A 33 10.10 18.08 -7.30
N LYS A 34 10.27 19.11 -8.11
CA LYS A 34 9.26 19.57 -9.06
C LYS A 34 9.65 19.14 -10.46
N LEU A 35 8.73 18.49 -11.16
CA LEU A 35 8.91 17.99 -12.51
C LEU A 35 7.88 18.59 -13.46
N GLU A 36 8.30 18.90 -14.67
CA GLU A 36 7.42 19.28 -15.77
C GLU A 36 7.39 18.12 -16.76
N LEU A 37 6.26 17.39 -16.80
CA LEU A 37 6.09 16.22 -17.64
C LEU A 37 5.31 16.57 -18.91
N ASN A 38 5.74 16.05 -20.05
CA ASN A 38 4.94 16.10 -21.27
C ASN A 38 3.82 15.04 -21.23
N THR A 39 2.72 15.38 -20.58
CA THR A 39 1.58 14.46 -20.34
C THR A 39 0.84 14.00 -21.61
N TYR A 40 1.07 14.62 -22.77
CA TYR A 40 0.49 14.16 -24.05
C TYR A 40 1.08 12.84 -24.56
N LYS A 41 2.21 12.41 -23.99
CA LYS A 41 2.92 11.18 -24.39
C LYS A 41 2.95 10.11 -23.30
N ILE A 42 2.40 10.40 -22.12
CA ILE A 42 2.53 9.55 -20.95
C ILE A 42 1.15 9.29 -20.37
N ASP A 43 0.68 8.05 -20.47
CA ASP A 43 -0.56 7.61 -19.83
C ASP A 43 -0.35 7.19 -18.39
N ILE A 44 0.75 6.47 -18.14
CA ILE A 44 1.08 5.89 -16.85
C ILE A 44 2.46 6.33 -16.44
N LEU A 45 2.55 7.03 -15.30
CA LEU A 45 3.79 7.36 -14.65
C LEU A 45 4.12 6.29 -13.61
N GLN A 46 5.32 5.69 -13.74
CA GLN A 46 5.86 4.75 -12.77
C GLN A 46 7.15 5.31 -12.20
N TYR A 47 7.35 5.20 -10.88
CA TYR A 47 8.54 5.71 -10.23
C TYR A 47 8.79 5.02 -8.88
N LYS A 48 10.02 5.13 -8.39
CA LYS A 48 10.48 4.73 -7.06
C LYS A 48 11.62 5.61 -6.57
N TYR A 49 11.92 5.49 -5.31
CA TYR A 49 12.97 6.25 -4.65
C TYR A 49 14.23 5.43 -4.43
N ILE A 50 15.36 6.15 -4.31
CA ILE A 50 16.69 5.58 -4.08
C ILE A 50 17.38 6.45 -3.05
N LEU A 51 17.81 5.85 -1.95
CA LEU A 51 18.63 6.51 -0.94
C LEU A 51 20.10 6.27 -1.26
N LYS A 52 20.86 7.34 -1.37
CA LYS A 52 22.30 7.28 -1.62
C LYS A 52 23.07 7.84 -0.43
N GLU A 53 24.15 7.14 -0.06
CA GLU A 53 25.05 7.56 1.01
C GLU A 53 26.51 7.33 0.58
N THR A 54 27.35 8.33 0.77
CA THR A 54 28.77 8.26 0.37
C THR A 54 29.47 7.08 1.03
N GLY A 55 30.03 6.19 0.23
CA GLY A 55 30.76 5.01 0.70
C GLY A 55 29.92 3.80 1.04
N LEU A 56 28.60 3.85 0.82
CA LEU A 56 27.68 2.73 0.96
C LEU A 56 27.01 2.40 -0.39
N ASP A 57 26.44 1.21 -0.49
CA ASP A 57 25.64 0.81 -1.64
C ASP A 57 24.32 1.59 -1.68
N ASP A 58 23.83 1.90 -2.88
CA ASP A 58 22.54 2.54 -3.09
C ASP A 58 21.40 1.65 -2.58
N VAL A 59 20.53 2.22 -1.76
CA VAL A 59 19.34 1.52 -1.23
C VAL A 59 18.13 1.90 -2.06
N VAL A 60 17.64 0.96 -2.86
CA VAL A 60 16.40 1.13 -3.62
C VAL A 60 15.21 0.85 -2.72
N GLU A 61 14.18 1.70 -2.79
CA GLU A 61 12.93 1.50 -2.07
C GLU A 61 12.32 0.12 -2.38
N TYR A 62 11.83 -0.55 -1.34
CA TYR A 62 11.26 -1.89 -1.48
C TYR A 62 9.89 -1.90 -2.17
N GLY A 63 9.61 -2.98 -2.88
CA GLY A 63 8.31 -3.25 -3.52
C GLY A 63 8.22 -2.76 -4.96
N ASP A 64 6.98 -2.80 -5.47
CA ASP A 64 6.68 -2.37 -6.83
C ASP A 64 6.78 -0.85 -6.96
N ASP A 65 7.07 -0.40 -8.18
CA ASP A 65 7.05 1.03 -8.52
C ASP A 65 5.68 1.63 -8.23
N ARG A 66 5.66 2.86 -7.72
CA ARG A 66 4.41 3.62 -7.64
C ARG A 66 3.89 3.90 -9.04
N CYS A 67 2.58 3.76 -9.19
CA CYS A 67 1.92 3.89 -10.47
C CYS A 67 0.81 4.94 -10.41
N ILE A 68 0.87 5.91 -11.33
CA ILE A 68 -0.14 6.97 -11.48
C ILE A 68 -0.65 6.94 -12.91
N ASP A 69 -1.93 6.61 -13.09
CA ASP A 69 -2.64 6.75 -14.36
C ASP A 69 -3.03 8.23 -14.54
N LEU A 70 -2.27 8.97 -15.33
CA LEU A 70 -2.42 10.42 -15.52
C LEU A 70 -3.76 10.80 -16.16
N ASN A 71 -4.35 9.90 -16.95
CA ASN A 71 -5.65 10.13 -17.59
C ASN A 71 -6.80 10.33 -16.57
N LYS A 72 -6.64 9.80 -15.35
CA LYS A 72 -7.64 9.94 -14.28
C LYS A 72 -7.72 11.34 -13.66
N TYR A 73 -6.76 12.22 -13.97
CA TYR A 73 -6.63 13.52 -13.27
C TYR A 73 -6.93 14.74 -14.16
N ASN A 74 -7.37 14.52 -15.40
CA ASN A 74 -7.82 15.59 -16.34
C ASN A 74 -6.80 16.74 -16.46
N GLN A 75 -5.54 16.43 -16.65
CA GLN A 75 -4.42 17.39 -16.82
C GLN A 75 -4.27 18.42 -15.66
N ARG A 76 -4.76 18.08 -14.47
CA ARG A 76 -4.52 18.88 -13.27
C ARG A 76 -3.08 18.71 -12.79
N ALA A 77 -2.54 19.73 -12.13
CA ALA A 77 -1.27 19.57 -11.42
C ALA A 77 -1.41 18.48 -10.35
N LEU A 78 -0.40 17.60 -10.24
CA LEU A 78 -0.37 16.52 -9.26
C LEU A 78 0.74 16.79 -8.26
N THR A 79 0.45 16.57 -6.99
CA THR A 79 1.44 16.48 -5.92
C THR A 79 1.34 15.09 -5.32
N THR A 80 2.43 14.35 -5.24
CA THR A 80 2.48 13.08 -4.50
C THR A 80 3.17 13.29 -3.17
N ILE A 81 2.62 12.74 -2.11
CA ILE A 81 3.20 12.70 -0.78
C ILE A 81 3.36 11.23 -0.43
N ASP A 82 4.61 10.78 -0.46
CA ASP A 82 4.93 9.37 -0.44
C ASP A 82 5.71 9.02 0.83
N THR A 83 5.27 7.98 1.53
CA THR A 83 6.01 7.41 2.64
C THR A 83 6.99 6.35 2.12
N TRP A 84 8.26 6.42 2.52
CA TRP A 84 9.28 5.43 2.19
C TRP A 84 8.87 4.02 2.64
N GLN A 85 8.98 3.04 1.74
CA GLN A 85 8.72 1.64 2.05
C GLN A 85 10.05 0.91 2.29
N THR A 86 10.29 0.52 3.53
CA THR A 86 11.49 -0.25 3.90
C THR A 86 11.31 -1.74 3.64
N GLU A 87 12.40 -2.42 3.23
CA GLU A 87 12.44 -3.87 3.09
C GLU A 87 12.17 -4.60 4.42
N ALA A 88 12.60 -4.01 5.53
CA ALA A 88 12.47 -4.59 6.86
C ALA A 88 11.02 -4.69 7.39
N ASP A 89 10.04 -4.09 6.71
CA ASP A 89 8.64 -4.19 7.14
C ASP A 89 8.08 -5.60 6.88
N TYR A 90 7.79 -6.34 7.95
CA TYR A 90 7.27 -7.71 7.87
C TYR A 90 5.97 -7.82 7.05
N ARG A 91 5.20 -6.72 6.92
CA ARG A 91 3.95 -6.68 6.15
C ARG A 91 4.18 -6.86 4.65
N ASN A 92 5.39 -6.61 4.17
CA ASN A 92 5.79 -6.87 2.79
C ASN A 92 5.58 -8.34 2.41
N ASN A 93 5.76 -9.28 3.35
CA ASN A 93 5.59 -10.72 3.10
C ASN A 93 4.18 -11.06 2.60
N PHE A 94 3.15 -10.34 3.04
CA PHE A 94 1.77 -10.60 2.65
C PHE A 94 1.47 -10.28 1.17
N TYR A 95 2.35 -9.53 0.51
CA TYR A 95 2.27 -9.17 -0.91
C TYR A 95 3.19 -10.01 -1.79
N THR A 96 3.78 -11.07 -1.25
CA THR A 96 4.53 -12.04 -2.03
C THR A 96 3.58 -13.04 -2.71
N LYS A 97 4.02 -13.62 -3.83
CA LYS A 97 3.23 -14.63 -4.57
C LYS A 97 2.76 -15.80 -3.70
N ALA A 98 3.56 -16.21 -2.72
CA ALA A 98 3.22 -17.28 -1.79
C ALA A 98 1.98 -16.91 -0.94
N PHE A 99 1.89 -15.67 -0.46
CA PHE A 99 0.73 -15.20 0.28
C PHE A 99 -0.45 -14.90 -0.63
N GLU A 100 -0.26 -14.09 -1.67
CA GLU A 100 -1.37 -13.64 -2.54
C GLU A 100 -2.03 -14.78 -3.30
N GLN A 101 -1.22 -15.68 -3.89
CA GLN A 101 -1.73 -16.71 -4.79
C GLN A 101 -2.11 -18.01 -4.09
N VAL A 102 -1.61 -18.26 -2.88
CA VAL A 102 -1.84 -19.49 -2.14
C VAL A 102 -2.57 -19.25 -0.83
N LEU A 103 -1.94 -18.55 0.12
CA LEU A 103 -2.46 -18.45 1.49
C LEU A 103 -3.65 -17.50 1.62
N LEU A 104 -3.67 -16.42 0.85
CA LEU A 104 -4.71 -15.39 0.88
C LEU A 104 -5.61 -15.39 -0.36
N LYS A 105 -5.47 -16.36 -1.27
CA LYS A 105 -6.18 -16.43 -2.56
C LYS A 105 -7.70 -16.23 -2.46
N ASN A 106 -8.32 -16.68 -1.39
CA ASN A 106 -9.77 -16.60 -1.19
C ASN A 106 -10.21 -15.36 -0.40
N TYR A 107 -9.29 -14.45 -0.12
CA TYR A 107 -9.58 -13.18 0.55
C TYR A 107 -10.05 -12.15 -0.48
N THR A 108 -11.32 -12.22 -0.86
CA THR A 108 -11.96 -11.18 -1.67
C THR A 108 -12.55 -10.11 -0.76
N GLN A 109 -12.15 -8.87 -0.98
CA GLN A 109 -12.72 -7.73 -0.25
C GLN A 109 -13.90 -7.12 -1.02
N PRO A 110 -14.96 -6.69 -0.32
CA PRO A 110 -16.05 -6.00 -0.97
C PRO A 110 -15.59 -4.64 -1.51
N THR A 111 -15.89 -4.37 -2.78
CA THR A 111 -15.61 -3.10 -3.44
C THR A 111 -16.72 -2.10 -3.10
N ASN A 112 -16.54 -1.26 -2.10
CA ASN A 112 -17.56 -0.32 -1.62
C ASN A 112 -17.08 1.14 -1.62
N GLY A 113 -16.50 1.64 -2.70
CA GLY A 113 -16.11 3.03 -2.80
C GLY A 113 -17.14 3.90 -3.52
N LYS A 114 -17.49 5.06 -2.96
CA LYS A 114 -18.21 6.11 -3.68
C LYS A 114 -17.27 6.75 -4.71
N LYS A 115 -17.71 6.85 -5.97
CA LYS A 115 -16.96 7.61 -6.99
C LYS A 115 -17.26 9.10 -6.80
N GLU A 116 -16.32 9.84 -6.26
CA GLU A 116 -16.39 11.31 -6.24
C GLU A 116 -16.10 11.86 -7.63
N LYS A 117 -16.99 12.70 -8.15
CA LYS A 117 -16.84 13.35 -9.47
C LYS A 117 -15.80 14.47 -9.46
N SER A 118 -15.62 15.14 -8.32
CA SER A 118 -14.63 16.21 -8.12
C SER A 118 -13.92 15.97 -6.79
N PHE A 119 -12.61 15.83 -6.82
CA PHE A 119 -11.79 15.56 -5.64
C PHE A 119 -10.49 16.37 -5.71
N THR A 120 -9.90 16.62 -4.55
CA THR A 120 -8.62 17.32 -4.38
C THR A 120 -7.58 16.47 -3.68
N TYR A 121 -8.01 15.41 -2.99
CA TYR A 121 -7.15 14.41 -2.37
C TYR A 121 -7.53 13.01 -2.82
N GLU A 122 -6.51 12.17 -2.99
CA GLU A 122 -6.63 10.73 -3.12
C GLU A 122 -5.72 10.07 -2.09
N PHE A 123 -6.30 9.30 -1.17
CA PHE A 123 -5.56 8.51 -0.19
C PHE A 123 -5.31 7.11 -0.73
N ARG A 124 -4.11 6.62 -0.56
CA ARG A 124 -3.67 5.25 -0.91
C ARG A 124 -2.91 4.65 0.26
N VAL A 125 -3.35 3.51 0.73
CA VAL A 125 -2.75 2.80 1.86
C VAL A 125 -2.86 1.30 1.66
N LYS A 126 -1.88 0.54 2.15
CA LYS A 126 -1.88 -0.92 2.11
C LYS A 126 -2.44 -1.49 3.42
N MET A 127 -3.23 -2.55 3.30
CA MET A 127 -3.75 -3.33 4.41
C MET A 127 -3.88 -4.79 3.98
N PRO A 128 -2.94 -5.66 4.39
CA PRO A 128 -2.83 -7.00 3.79
C PRO A 128 -3.94 -7.96 4.20
N ILE A 129 -4.48 -7.83 5.41
CA ILE A 129 -5.44 -8.79 5.94
C ILE A 129 -6.61 -8.06 6.60
N LEU A 130 -7.81 -8.29 6.09
CA LEU A 130 -9.08 -7.89 6.70
C LEU A 130 -9.95 -9.13 6.90
N GLN A 131 -10.69 -9.20 8.00
CA GLN A 131 -11.59 -10.32 8.25
C GLN A 131 -12.86 -10.22 7.37
N PRO A 132 -13.61 -11.30 7.17
CA PRO A 132 -14.90 -11.24 6.49
C PRO A 132 -15.80 -10.14 7.08
N ASN A 133 -16.46 -9.37 6.21
CA ASN A 133 -17.30 -8.21 6.56
C ASN A 133 -16.52 -7.00 7.13
N GLN A 134 -15.22 -6.97 7.04
CA GLN A 134 -14.41 -5.81 7.34
C GLN A 134 -13.92 -5.14 6.06
N VAL A 135 -13.87 -3.81 6.07
CA VAL A 135 -13.28 -2.98 5.03
C VAL A 135 -12.43 -1.92 5.69
N LEU A 136 -11.42 -1.45 4.99
CA LEU A 136 -10.61 -0.34 5.45
C LEU A 136 -11.42 0.95 5.31
N CYS A 137 -11.31 1.83 6.29
CA CYS A 137 -11.90 3.17 6.28
C CYS A 137 -10.90 4.21 6.74
N ILE A 138 -11.22 5.46 6.48
CA ILE A 138 -10.53 6.65 7.00
C ILE A 138 -11.53 7.51 7.76
N ALA A 139 -11.12 8.02 8.91
CA ALA A 139 -11.89 8.98 9.68
C ALA A 139 -10.99 10.14 10.09
N GLY A 140 -11.57 11.31 10.31
CA GLY A 140 -10.78 12.51 10.64
C GLY A 140 -11.60 13.66 11.17
N SER A 141 -10.92 14.79 11.37
CA SER A 141 -11.44 15.98 12.06
C SER A 141 -12.50 16.75 11.29
N VAL A 142 -12.67 16.51 9.99
CA VAL A 142 -13.63 17.26 9.16
C VAL A 142 -14.84 16.42 8.77
N LYS A 143 -15.91 17.09 8.34
CA LYS A 143 -17.20 16.46 7.99
C LYS A 143 -17.04 15.39 6.91
N GLU A 144 -16.23 15.60 5.91
CA GLU A 144 -15.97 14.68 4.80
C GLU A 144 -15.25 13.41 5.26
N LEU A 145 -14.49 13.50 6.36
CA LEU A 145 -13.84 12.37 7.04
C LEU A 145 -14.67 11.90 8.27
N GLY A 146 -15.91 12.33 8.37
CA GLY A 146 -16.87 11.85 9.35
C GLY A 146 -16.80 12.49 10.74
N ASN A 147 -15.99 13.54 10.98
CA ASN A 147 -15.83 14.20 12.29
C ASN A 147 -15.60 13.21 13.43
N TRP A 148 -14.74 12.22 13.23
CA TRP A 148 -14.43 11.14 14.17
C TRP A 148 -15.65 10.27 14.59
N GLN A 149 -16.78 10.35 13.86
CA GLN A 149 -17.98 9.57 14.18
C GLN A 149 -17.86 8.17 13.55
N ASN A 150 -17.87 7.12 14.37
CA ASN A 150 -17.67 5.73 13.96
C ASN A 150 -18.59 5.25 12.82
N LYS A 151 -19.80 5.81 12.71
CA LYS A 151 -20.76 5.46 11.66
C LYS A 151 -20.56 6.23 10.36
N LYS A 152 -19.75 7.29 10.39
CA LYS A 152 -19.54 8.21 9.25
C LYS A 152 -18.15 8.12 8.63
N ALA A 153 -17.32 7.17 9.07
CA ALA A 153 -16.02 6.95 8.47
C ALA A 153 -16.15 6.69 6.96
N LEU A 154 -15.23 7.24 6.18
CA LEU A 154 -15.20 7.10 4.72
C LEU A 154 -14.55 5.75 4.36
N LEU A 155 -15.25 4.92 3.61
CA LEU A 155 -14.77 3.60 3.22
C LEU A 155 -13.77 3.71 2.05
N LEU A 156 -12.74 2.89 2.09
CA LEU A 156 -11.78 2.74 1.01
C LEU A 156 -12.15 1.56 0.11
N THR A 157 -11.81 1.67 -1.18
CA THR A 157 -11.96 0.61 -2.17
C THR A 157 -10.61 0.00 -2.46
N GLN A 158 -10.53 -1.33 -2.49
CA GLN A 158 -9.30 -2.01 -2.89
C GLN A 158 -9.13 -1.94 -4.41
N ILE A 159 -7.94 -1.52 -4.83
CA ILE A 159 -7.50 -1.45 -6.23
C ILE A 159 -6.09 -2.04 -6.29
N GLY A 160 -5.96 -3.29 -6.75
CA GLY A 160 -4.70 -4.04 -6.66
C GLY A 160 -4.27 -4.19 -5.20
N ASN A 161 -3.04 -3.84 -4.90
CA ASN A 161 -2.45 -3.92 -3.55
C ASN A 161 -2.78 -2.71 -2.66
N TRP A 162 -3.49 -1.72 -3.18
CA TRP A 162 -3.82 -0.49 -2.49
C TRP A 162 -5.30 -0.41 -2.13
N HIS A 163 -5.59 0.19 -0.97
CA HIS A 163 -6.90 0.69 -0.64
C HIS A 163 -6.91 2.19 -0.89
N SER A 164 -7.88 2.67 -1.65
CA SER A 164 -7.94 4.06 -2.06
C SER A 164 -9.32 4.68 -1.84
N THR A 165 -9.33 5.97 -1.57
CA THR A 165 -10.54 6.81 -1.59
C THR A 165 -10.20 8.21 -2.05
N LYS A 166 -11.19 8.90 -2.63
CA LYS A 166 -11.08 10.25 -3.18
C LYS A 166 -12.02 11.18 -2.44
N ILE A 167 -11.57 12.41 -2.16
CA ILE A 167 -12.31 13.36 -1.35
C ILE A 167 -12.01 14.81 -1.78
N ASN A 168 -12.97 15.70 -1.62
CA ASN A 168 -12.81 17.11 -1.86
C ASN A 168 -12.70 17.87 -0.52
N LEU A 169 -11.56 18.53 -0.29
CA LEU A 169 -11.26 19.26 0.93
C LEU A 169 -10.96 20.75 0.68
N THR A 170 -11.31 21.29 -0.50
CA THR A 170 -11.02 22.69 -0.88
C THR A 170 -11.60 23.74 0.05
N LYS A 171 -12.58 23.41 0.87
CA LYS A 171 -13.24 24.35 1.78
C LYS A 171 -12.58 24.48 3.15
N TYR A 172 -11.54 23.68 3.42
CA TYR A 172 -10.86 23.67 4.71
C TYR A 172 -9.50 24.34 4.59
N ASN A 173 -9.24 25.29 5.49
CA ASN A 173 -7.96 26.00 5.62
C ASN A 173 -7.27 25.67 6.96
N GLU A 174 -7.89 24.81 7.78
CA GLU A 174 -7.37 24.38 9.08
C GLU A 174 -6.58 23.08 8.95
N THR A 175 -5.76 22.79 9.94
CA THR A 175 -5.05 21.51 10.03
C THR A 175 -6.03 20.36 10.14
N ILE A 176 -6.01 19.46 9.18
CA ILE A 176 -6.85 18.27 9.16
C ILE A 176 -6.05 17.09 9.71
N THR A 177 -6.64 16.40 10.67
CA THR A 177 -6.08 15.15 11.19
C THR A 177 -6.94 13.96 10.80
N TYR A 178 -6.31 12.80 10.58
CA TYR A 178 -7.01 11.59 10.18
C TYR A 178 -6.33 10.33 10.72
N LYS A 179 -7.06 9.22 10.68
CA LYS A 179 -6.57 7.87 10.93
C LYS A 179 -7.26 6.88 10.01
N TYR A 180 -6.54 5.82 9.70
CA TYR A 180 -7.17 4.63 9.12
C TYR A 180 -7.83 3.79 10.20
N GLY A 181 -8.82 3.00 9.79
CA GLY A 181 -9.54 2.13 10.71
C GLY A 181 -10.19 0.97 9.98
N ILE A 182 -10.63 -0.01 10.76
CA ILE A 182 -11.39 -1.16 10.29
C ILE A 182 -12.87 -0.86 10.51
N TYR A 183 -13.65 -0.91 9.44
CA TYR A 183 -15.10 -0.74 9.47
C TYR A 183 -15.79 -2.08 9.25
N ASN A 184 -16.76 -2.41 10.10
CA ASN A 184 -17.57 -3.61 9.94
C ASN A 184 -18.86 -3.26 9.18
N ILE A 185 -19.04 -3.87 7.99
CA ILE A 185 -20.17 -3.58 7.10
C ILE A 185 -21.51 -4.11 7.62
N LYS A 186 -21.50 -5.16 8.48
CA LYS A 186 -22.73 -5.69 9.10
C LYS A 186 -23.23 -4.78 10.22
N THR A 187 -22.35 -4.37 11.12
CA THR A 187 -22.71 -3.48 12.24
C THR A 187 -22.74 -2.02 11.84
N LYS A 188 -22.26 -1.68 10.63
CA LYS A 188 -22.22 -0.34 10.05
C LYS A 188 -21.51 0.68 10.94
N GLN A 189 -20.35 0.28 11.48
CA GLN A 189 -19.54 1.16 12.32
C GLN A 189 -18.05 0.80 12.25
N LEU A 190 -17.21 1.79 12.52
CA LEU A 190 -15.78 1.62 12.72
C LEU A 190 -15.58 0.87 14.04
N VAL A 191 -14.81 -0.22 14.00
CA VAL A 191 -14.57 -1.10 15.15
C VAL A 191 -13.17 -0.95 15.73
N GLN A 192 -12.23 -0.44 14.95
CA GLN A 192 -10.84 -0.27 15.38
C GLN A 192 -10.17 0.85 14.60
N TYR A 193 -9.42 1.70 15.27
CA TYR A 193 -8.47 2.64 14.66
C TYR A 193 -7.07 2.04 14.57
N GLU A 194 -6.26 2.55 13.65
CA GLU A 194 -4.82 2.28 13.65
C GLU A 194 -4.15 2.80 14.93
N THR A 195 -3.03 2.21 15.29
CA THR A 195 -2.23 2.61 16.46
C THR A 195 -1.35 3.82 16.17
N GLY A 196 -0.80 4.45 17.21
CA GLY A 196 0.02 5.67 17.10
C GLY A 196 -0.80 6.94 17.11
N ASP A 197 -0.17 8.06 16.78
CA ASP A 197 -0.80 9.37 16.74
C ASP A 197 -1.69 9.57 15.51
N ASN A 198 -2.52 10.61 15.52
CA ASN A 198 -3.26 11.00 14.34
C ASN A 198 -2.31 11.47 13.26
N ARG A 199 -2.54 11.01 12.01
CA ARG A 199 -1.83 11.55 10.86
C ARG A 199 -2.29 12.98 10.59
N ILE A 200 -1.38 13.81 10.12
CA ILE A 200 -1.64 15.19 9.76
C ILE A 200 -1.70 15.27 8.24
N LEU A 201 -2.77 15.88 7.72
CA LEU A 201 -2.89 16.09 6.29
C LEU A 201 -1.94 17.20 5.84
N VAL A 202 -1.09 16.86 4.88
CA VAL A 202 -0.10 17.79 4.30
C VAL A 202 -0.59 18.29 2.95
N GLY A 203 -0.15 19.50 2.58
CA GLY A 203 -0.45 20.15 1.32
C GLY A 203 -1.70 21.03 1.34
N GLU A 204 -1.77 21.95 0.39
CA GLU A 204 -2.87 22.89 0.25
C GLU A 204 -3.81 22.45 -0.88
N PRO A 205 -5.09 22.16 -0.60
CA PRO A 205 -6.03 21.74 -1.62
C PRO A 205 -6.38 22.87 -2.58
N SER A 206 -6.36 22.59 -3.86
CA SER A 206 -6.75 23.52 -4.91
C SER A 206 -7.70 22.84 -5.91
N LYS A 207 -8.62 23.61 -6.49
CA LYS A 207 -9.48 23.12 -7.57
C LYS A 207 -8.69 22.71 -8.83
N LYS A 208 -7.48 23.26 -9.01
CA LYS A 208 -6.59 23.03 -10.16
C LYS A 208 -5.57 21.91 -9.94
N SER A 209 -5.46 21.38 -8.72
CA SER A 209 -4.48 20.36 -8.34
C SER A 209 -5.13 19.18 -7.64
N VAL A 210 -4.42 18.07 -7.60
CA VAL A 210 -4.76 16.89 -6.80
C VAL A 210 -3.53 16.50 -5.99
N ILE A 211 -3.75 16.17 -4.73
CA ILE A 211 -2.74 15.64 -3.84
C ILE A 211 -3.01 14.15 -3.67
N ILE A 212 -2.03 13.31 -4.01
CA ILE A 212 -2.07 11.86 -3.85
C ILE A 212 -1.19 11.50 -2.67
N ILE A 213 -1.76 10.87 -1.65
CA ILE A 213 -1.05 10.46 -0.44
C ILE A 213 -0.87 8.94 -0.48
N HIS A 214 0.38 8.48 -0.46
CA HIS A 214 0.75 7.07 -0.34
C HIS A 214 1.27 6.80 1.07
N ASP A 215 0.38 6.38 1.95
CA ASP A 215 0.65 6.19 3.39
C ASP A 215 1.28 4.83 3.75
N CYS A 216 1.83 4.12 2.75
CA CYS A 216 2.42 2.80 2.91
C CYS A 216 1.45 1.80 3.58
N TYR A 217 1.52 1.60 4.89
CA TYR A 217 0.67 0.67 5.62
C TYR A 217 -0.20 1.34 6.69
N ALA A 218 -1.45 0.88 6.82
CA ALA A 218 -2.27 1.15 8.01
C ALA A 218 -1.74 0.35 9.20
N ASN A 219 -1.50 1.00 10.35
CA ASN A 219 -0.85 0.41 11.52
C ASN A 219 -1.85 -0.25 12.47
N MET A 220 -2.48 -1.36 12.04
CA MET A 220 -3.47 -2.06 12.87
C MET A 220 -2.82 -3.00 13.89
N ALA A 221 -3.23 -2.91 15.15
CA ALA A 221 -2.68 -3.72 16.25
C ALA A 221 -2.92 -5.23 16.12
N THR A 222 -3.88 -5.66 15.30
CA THR A 222 -4.37 -7.05 15.28
C THR A 222 -4.30 -7.75 13.93
N THR A 223 -3.48 -7.27 13.00
CA THR A 223 -3.35 -7.85 11.65
C THR A 223 -2.37 -9.00 11.57
N ASN A 224 -2.20 -9.74 12.65
CA ASN A 224 -1.29 -10.86 12.62
C ASN A 224 -1.91 -12.03 11.86
N PHE A 225 -1.22 -12.48 10.82
CA PHE A 225 -1.51 -13.77 10.20
C PHE A 225 -1.35 -14.86 11.27
N LYS A 226 -2.40 -15.65 11.47
CA LYS A 226 -2.38 -16.81 12.37
C LYS A 226 -2.38 -18.06 11.51
N GLY A 227 -1.29 -18.77 11.53
CA GLY A 227 -1.14 -20.04 10.83
C GLY A 227 -0.08 -20.89 11.50
N ALA A 228 -0.26 -22.18 11.49
CA ALA A 228 0.75 -23.16 11.86
C ALA A 228 1.10 -23.98 10.62
N GLY A 229 2.37 -24.23 10.41
CA GLY A 229 2.85 -25.00 9.27
C GLY A 229 4.03 -25.89 9.68
N VAL A 230 4.40 -26.81 8.81
CA VAL A 230 5.57 -27.66 8.96
C VAL A 230 6.49 -27.42 7.76
N ALA A 231 7.74 -27.08 8.03
CA ALA A 231 8.77 -26.98 7.00
C ALA A 231 9.58 -28.28 7.00
N ILE A 232 9.46 -29.05 5.93
CA ILE A 232 10.17 -30.35 5.77
C ILE A 232 10.88 -30.33 4.42
N PRO A 233 12.19 -30.58 4.37
CA PRO A 233 12.89 -30.79 3.11
C PRO A 233 12.30 -32.04 2.38
N VAL A 234 12.10 -31.92 1.06
CA VAL A 234 11.49 -33.02 0.28
C VAL A 234 12.25 -34.32 0.46
N PHE A 235 13.59 -34.26 0.46
CA PHE A 235 14.43 -35.47 0.65
C PHE A 235 14.26 -36.15 2.00
N SER A 236 13.66 -35.50 3.00
CA SER A 236 13.38 -36.05 4.33
C SER A 236 12.04 -36.79 4.41
N LEU A 237 11.17 -36.61 3.41
CA LEU A 237 9.90 -37.34 3.36
C LEU A 237 10.15 -38.84 3.14
N ARG A 238 9.27 -39.67 3.69
CA ARG A 238 9.30 -41.11 3.51
C ARG A 238 7.90 -41.66 3.30
N SER A 239 7.71 -42.43 2.27
CA SER A 239 6.51 -43.20 2.06
C SER A 239 6.89 -44.65 1.76
N LYS A 240 5.89 -45.53 1.64
CA LYS A 240 6.12 -46.94 1.26
C LYS A 240 6.70 -47.08 -0.14
N ASN A 241 6.58 -46.07 -0.98
CA ASN A 241 7.00 -46.05 -2.37
C ASN A 241 8.32 -45.29 -2.60
N SER A 242 8.92 -44.68 -1.55
CA SER A 242 10.16 -43.92 -1.68
C SER A 242 11.38 -44.84 -1.85
N PHE A 243 12.29 -44.49 -2.77
CA PHE A 243 13.56 -45.21 -3.02
C PHE A 243 14.69 -44.74 -2.10
N GLY A 244 14.46 -44.70 -0.78
CA GLY A 244 15.49 -44.33 0.19
C GLY A 244 15.61 -42.82 0.47
N VAL A 245 15.15 -41.94 -0.41
CA VAL A 245 15.01 -40.51 -0.23
C VAL A 245 13.60 -40.08 -0.59
N GLY A 246 13.15 -38.96 -0.04
CA GLY A 246 11.84 -38.38 -0.37
C GLY A 246 11.78 -37.85 -1.80
N GLU A 247 10.67 -38.05 -2.44
CA GLU A 247 10.42 -37.70 -3.83
C GLU A 247 9.27 -36.65 -3.92
N PHE A 248 9.12 -36.00 -5.06
CA PHE A 248 8.00 -35.05 -5.27
C PHE A 248 6.63 -35.73 -5.17
N ALA A 249 6.54 -37.04 -5.44
CA ALA A 249 5.33 -37.83 -5.26
C ALA A 249 4.87 -37.87 -3.79
N ASP A 250 5.81 -37.82 -2.84
CA ASP A 250 5.53 -37.85 -1.41
C ASP A 250 4.91 -36.56 -0.90
N LEU A 251 5.08 -35.44 -1.63
CA LEU A 251 4.44 -34.15 -1.32
C LEU A 251 2.91 -34.27 -1.30
N LYS A 252 2.32 -35.10 -2.15
CA LYS A 252 0.87 -35.29 -2.17
C LYS A 252 0.36 -35.87 -0.83
N LEU A 253 1.07 -36.84 -0.27
CA LEU A 253 0.74 -37.44 1.01
C LEU A 253 0.91 -36.40 2.16
N LEU A 254 1.96 -35.57 2.10
CA LEU A 254 2.17 -34.48 3.06
C LEU A 254 1.03 -33.46 2.99
N VAL A 255 0.61 -33.03 1.79
CA VAL A 255 -0.50 -32.09 1.61
C VAL A 255 -1.81 -32.67 2.16
N ASP A 256 -2.10 -33.96 1.88
CA ASP A 256 -3.29 -34.61 2.41
C ASP A 256 -3.26 -34.70 3.96
N TRP A 257 -2.09 -34.93 4.53
CA TRP A 257 -1.90 -34.94 5.98
C TRP A 257 -2.08 -33.54 6.59
N THR A 258 -1.44 -32.50 6.02
CA THR A 258 -1.59 -31.12 6.50
C THR A 258 -3.03 -30.63 6.44
N LYS A 259 -3.76 -31.01 5.37
CA LYS A 259 -5.21 -30.70 5.27
C LYS A 259 -6.01 -31.34 6.39
N LYS A 260 -5.71 -32.60 6.74
CA LYS A 260 -6.42 -33.32 7.83
C LYS A 260 -6.12 -32.75 9.21
N THR A 261 -4.91 -32.22 9.43
CA THR A 261 -4.49 -31.67 10.72
C THR A 261 -4.77 -30.17 10.86
N GLY A 262 -5.28 -29.52 9.80
CA GLY A 262 -5.55 -28.07 9.78
C GLY A 262 -4.29 -27.20 9.68
N LEU A 263 -3.15 -27.77 9.37
CA LEU A 263 -1.91 -27.05 9.08
C LEU A 263 -1.98 -26.33 7.72
N LYS A 264 -1.17 -25.33 7.55
CA LYS A 264 -1.04 -24.54 6.32
C LYS A 264 0.21 -24.93 5.53
#